data_122a210f25fa6f53b0dce4a1888fc61b
#
_entry.id   122a210f25fa6f53b0dce4a1888fc61b
#
_cell.length_a   1.000
_cell.length_b   1.000
_cell.length_c   1.000
_cell.angle_alpha   90.00
_cell.angle_beta   90.00
_cell.angle_gamma   90.00
#
_symmetry.space_group_name_H-M   'P 1'
#
loop_
_entity.id
_entity.type
_entity.pdbx_description
1 polymer ?
#
loop_
_entity_poly.entity_id
_entity_poly.type
_entity_poly.pdbx_seq_one_letter_code
_entity_poly.pdbx_strand_id
1 'polypeptide(L)'
;MIVSRCRDIEEFKKVHAQCDNGCISTAENLLALGDYCFCFYRDNGEFVGCIYLEDDDGRVCLSGFAKPKSYDIVIQAIKFISSLFHEDNLYALTNKKSAIMVLLRCGFKKIDEETYLRKAF
;
A
#
# COMPACT_ATOMS: atom_id res chain seq x y z
N MET A 1 5.98 8.29 12.03
CA MET A 1 4.92 7.63 11.25
C MET A 1 4.15 6.68 12.16
N ILE A 2 2.85 6.67 12.01
CA ILE A 2 1.97 5.79 12.78
C ILE A 2 1.27 4.87 11.79
N VAL A 3 1.29 3.56 12.06
CA VAL A 3 0.58 2.55 11.26
C VAL A 3 -0.45 1.89 12.17
N SER A 4 -1.70 1.85 11.74
CA SER A 4 -2.78 1.29 12.53
C SER A 4 -3.95 0.88 11.63
N ARG A 5 -5.00 0.33 12.25
CA ARG A 5 -6.29 0.22 11.57
C ARG A 5 -6.86 1.62 11.32
N CYS A 6 -7.86 1.68 10.45
CA CYS A 6 -8.53 2.94 10.14
C CYS A 6 -9.11 3.57 11.42
N ARG A 7 -8.78 4.85 11.66
CA ARG A 7 -9.27 5.60 12.81
C ARG A 7 -10.50 6.43 12.49
N ASP A 8 -10.65 6.82 11.22
CA ASP A 8 -11.74 7.68 10.77
C ASP A 8 -12.18 7.20 9.39
N ILE A 9 -13.32 6.52 9.35
CA ILE A 9 -13.86 5.91 8.14
C ILE A 9 -14.21 6.99 7.10
N GLU A 10 -14.71 8.13 7.52
CA GLU A 10 -15.07 9.21 6.59
C GLU A 10 -13.85 9.79 5.90
N GLU A 11 -12.77 10.02 6.64
CA GLU A 11 -11.51 10.50 6.08
C GLU A 11 -10.91 9.46 5.12
N PHE A 12 -10.96 8.19 5.48
CA PHE A 12 -10.51 7.08 4.64
C PHE A 12 -11.26 7.10 3.29
N LYS A 13 -12.59 7.17 3.32
CA LYS A 13 -13.42 7.20 2.12
C LYS A 13 -13.14 8.42 1.26
N LYS A 14 -12.94 9.56 1.90
CA LYS A 14 -12.65 10.82 1.22
C LYS A 14 -11.32 10.74 0.45
N VAL A 15 -10.28 10.28 1.08
CA VAL A 15 -8.96 10.15 0.44
C VAL A 15 -8.97 9.08 -0.64
N HIS A 16 -9.63 7.95 -0.38
CA HIS A 16 -9.80 6.89 -1.38
C HIS A 16 -10.47 7.42 -2.64
N ALA A 17 -11.54 8.21 -2.49
CA ALA A 17 -12.27 8.78 -3.62
C ALA A 17 -11.45 9.82 -4.41
N GLN A 18 -10.49 10.49 -3.76
CA GLN A 18 -9.63 11.47 -4.39
C GLN A 18 -8.44 10.85 -5.14
N CYS A 19 -8.12 9.61 -4.86
CA CYS A 19 -6.95 8.94 -5.43
C CYS A 19 -7.33 8.19 -6.70
N ASP A 20 -6.86 8.69 -7.85
CA ASP A 20 -6.97 7.98 -9.13
C ASP A 20 -5.72 7.14 -9.33
N ASN A 21 -5.68 5.99 -8.68
CA ASN A 21 -4.50 5.11 -8.68
C ASN A 21 -4.78 3.75 -9.32
N GLY A 22 -5.91 3.60 -10.02
CA GLY A 22 -6.30 2.33 -10.60
C GLY A 22 -6.81 1.32 -9.58
N CYS A 23 -7.07 1.74 -8.36
CA CYS A 23 -7.65 0.90 -7.34
C CYS A 23 -9.11 0.63 -7.68
N ILE A 24 -9.43 -0.61 -8.01
CA ILE A 24 -10.79 -1.02 -8.39
C ILE A 24 -11.62 -1.45 -7.18
N SER A 25 -10.99 -1.67 -6.03
CA SER A 25 -11.69 -2.06 -4.80
C SER A 25 -12.36 -0.85 -4.16
N THR A 26 -13.57 -1.05 -3.64
CA THR A 26 -14.28 -0.01 -2.91
C THR A 26 -13.64 0.22 -1.54
N ALA A 27 -13.87 1.38 -0.95
CA ALA A 27 -13.39 1.65 0.41
C ALA A 27 -13.92 0.63 1.40
N GLU A 28 -15.17 0.22 1.26
CA GLU A 28 -15.80 -0.79 2.12
C GLU A 28 -15.08 -2.14 2.01
N ASN A 29 -14.72 -2.57 0.80
CA ASN A 29 -14.00 -3.83 0.59
C ASN A 29 -12.61 -3.77 1.22
N LEU A 30 -11.91 -2.64 1.10
CA LEU A 30 -10.60 -2.48 1.71
C LEU A 30 -10.66 -2.52 3.23
N LEU A 31 -11.63 -1.84 3.82
CA LEU A 31 -11.83 -1.83 5.27
C LEU A 31 -12.19 -3.23 5.79
N ALA A 32 -12.89 -4.03 4.98
CA ALA A 32 -13.25 -5.41 5.34
C ALA A 32 -12.05 -6.36 5.39
N LEU A 33 -10.89 -5.98 4.85
CA LEU A 33 -9.67 -6.77 4.96
C LEU A 33 -9.12 -6.83 6.39
N GLY A 34 -9.62 -6.00 7.29
CA GLY A 34 -9.26 -6.03 8.70
C GLY A 34 -7.77 -5.78 8.96
N ASP A 35 -7.09 -6.77 9.51
CA ASP A 35 -5.67 -6.67 9.86
C ASP A 35 -4.75 -6.57 8.65
N TYR A 36 -5.23 -6.83 7.45
CA TYR A 36 -4.47 -6.70 6.20
C TYR A 36 -4.69 -5.36 5.51
N CYS A 37 -5.37 -4.43 6.16
CA CYS A 37 -5.57 -3.06 5.71
C CYS A 37 -4.84 -2.13 6.70
N PHE A 38 -3.68 -1.62 6.28
CA PHE A 38 -2.82 -0.80 7.13
C PHE A 38 -3.00 0.66 6.74
N CYS A 39 -3.59 1.45 7.62
CA CYS A 39 -3.64 2.89 7.46
C CYS A 39 -2.38 3.51 8.05
N PHE A 40 -1.83 4.51 7.38
CA PHE A 40 -0.65 5.17 7.89
C PHE A 40 -0.86 6.67 7.99
N TYR A 41 -0.25 7.25 9.02
CA TYR A 41 -0.45 8.63 9.47
C TYR A 41 0.89 9.28 9.73
N ARG A 42 0.94 10.59 9.55
CA ARG A 42 2.08 11.38 10.04
C ARG A 42 2.04 11.42 11.58
N ASP A 43 3.15 11.80 12.19
CA ASP A 43 3.26 11.84 13.65
C ASP A 43 2.26 12.81 14.28
N ASN A 44 1.79 13.81 13.54
CA ASN A 44 0.76 14.74 14.00
C ASN A 44 -0.67 14.17 13.91
N GLY A 45 -0.84 12.93 13.45
CA GLY A 45 -2.14 12.29 13.33
C GLY A 45 -2.81 12.46 11.95
N GLU A 46 -2.20 13.18 11.02
CA GLU A 46 -2.76 13.36 9.69
C GLU A 46 -2.78 12.03 8.93
N PHE A 47 -3.96 11.62 8.44
CA PHE A 47 -4.11 10.44 7.60
C PHE A 47 -3.44 10.68 6.25
N VAL A 48 -2.59 9.76 5.83
CA VAL A 48 -1.88 9.87 4.55
C VAL A 48 -2.42 8.89 3.54
N GLY A 49 -2.64 7.66 3.93
CA GLY A 49 -3.09 6.64 3.00
C GLY A 49 -3.22 5.26 3.63
N CYS A 50 -3.34 4.28 2.75
CA CYS A 50 -3.57 2.90 3.14
C CYS A 50 -2.71 2.00 2.27
N ILE A 51 -2.14 0.97 2.89
CA ILE A 51 -1.49 -0.15 2.20
C ILE A 51 -2.24 -1.40 2.61
N TYR A 52 -2.61 -2.22 1.64
CA TYR A 52 -3.34 -3.45 1.93
C TYR A 52 -2.72 -4.63 1.20
N LEU A 53 -2.94 -5.80 1.76
CA LEU A 53 -2.45 -7.05 1.21
C LEU A 53 -3.64 -7.92 0.84
N GLU A 54 -3.58 -8.52 -0.33
CA GLU A 54 -4.59 -9.44 -0.82
C GLU A 54 -3.94 -10.70 -1.35
N ASP A 55 -4.66 -11.82 -1.24
CA ASP A 55 -4.27 -13.06 -1.90
C ASP A 55 -4.77 -13.01 -3.34
N ASP A 56 -3.85 -13.12 -4.29
CA ASP A 56 -4.13 -13.20 -5.71
C ASP A 56 -3.57 -14.51 -6.25
N ASP A 57 -4.42 -15.52 -6.32
CA ASP A 57 -4.08 -16.83 -6.87
C ASP A 57 -2.84 -17.45 -6.18
N GLY A 58 -2.82 -17.40 -4.85
CA GLY A 58 -1.74 -17.91 -4.03
C GLY A 58 -0.55 -16.97 -3.86
N ARG A 59 -0.59 -15.79 -4.48
CA ARG A 59 0.45 -14.76 -4.31
C ARG A 59 -0.03 -13.68 -3.35
N VAL A 60 0.85 -13.20 -2.50
CA VAL A 60 0.56 -12.08 -1.62
C VAL A 60 0.84 -10.79 -2.37
N CYS A 61 -0.21 -10.05 -2.71
CA CYS A 61 -0.11 -8.80 -3.45
C CYS A 61 -0.28 -7.60 -2.52
N LEU A 62 0.65 -6.65 -2.65
CA LEU A 62 0.64 -5.39 -1.92
C LEU A 62 0.11 -4.29 -2.86
N SER A 63 -0.82 -3.51 -2.37
CA SER A 63 -1.37 -2.37 -3.08
C SER A 63 -1.72 -1.26 -2.09
N GLY A 64 -2.15 -0.11 -2.58
CA GLY A 64 -2.53 0.97 -1.70
C GLY A 64 -2.85 2.26 -2.42
N PHE A 65 -3.16 3.26 -1.63
CA PHE A 65 -3.38 4.63 -2.11
C PHE A 65 -2.85 5.60 -1.07
N ALA A 66 -2.50 6.80 -1.50
CA ALA A 66 -2.01 7.85 -0.62
C ALA A 66 -2.29 9.23 -1.19
N LYS A 67 -2.33 10.21 -0.32
CA LYS A 67 -2.43 11.62 -0.72
C LYS A 67 -1.24 12.00 -1.61
N PRO A 68 -1.40 12.95 -2.53
CA PRO A 68 -0.30 13.45 -3.36
C PRO A 68 0.84 14.02 -2.49
N LYS A 69 2.06 14.02 -3.05
CA LYS A 69 3.24 14.62 -2.41
C LYS A 69 3.61 14.02 -1.06
N SER A 70 3.35 12.72 -0.88
CA SER A 70 3.64 12.00 0.36
C SER A 70 4.61 10.84 0.16
N TYR A 71 5.47 10.90 -0.88
CA TYR A 71 6.38 9.80 -1.23
C TYR A 71 7.29 9.39 -0.08
N ASP A 72 7.75 10.35 0.71
CA ASP A 72 8.62 10.11 1.86
C ASP A 72 7.99 9.12 2.83
N ILE A 73 6.76 9.39 3.23
CA ILE A 73 6.06 8.56 4.21
C ILE A 73 5.51 7.29 3.59
N VAL A 74 5.12 7.31 2.30
CA VAL A 74 4.68 6.10 1.59
C VAL A 74 5.81 5.07 1.53
N ILE A 75 7.02 5.49 1.21
CA ILE A 75 8.19 4.62 1.17
C ILE A 75 8.45 4.02 2.56
N GLN A 76 8.39 4.83 3.61
CA GLN A 76 8.55 4.34 4.97
C GLN A 76 7.48 3.31 5.33
N ALA A 77 6.23 3.58 4.96
CA ALA A 77 5.11 2.68 5.27
C ALA A 77 5.26 1.34 4.55
N ILE A 78 5.61 1.34 3.26
CA ILE A 78 5.82 0.11 2.50
C ILE A 78 6.98 -0.70 3.09
N LYS A 79 8.09 -0.05 3.42
CA LYS A 79 9.23 -0.73 4.04
C LYS A 79 8.85 -1.35 5.38
N PHE A 80 8.13 -0.63 6.21
CA PHE A 80 7.70 -1.13 7.50
C PHE A 80 6.76 -2.33 7.36
N ILE A 81 5.72 -2.20 6.53
CA ILE A 81 4.74 -3.28 6.33
C ILE A 81 5.41 -4.48 5.69
N SER A 82 6.28 -4.27 4.71
CA SER A 82 7.03 -5.36 4.09
C SER A 82 7.89 -6.11 5.10
N SER A 83 8.43 -5.45 6.10
CA SER A 83 9.24 -6.09 7.14
C SER A 83 8.41 -7.01 8.03
N LEU A 84 7.12 -6.77 8.16
CA LEU A 84 6.21 -7.65 8.91
C LEU A 84 5.97 -8.98 8.18
N PHE A 85 6.18 -8.99 6.88
CA PHE A 85 5.97 -10.15 6.02
C PHE A 85 7.28 -10.58 5.35
N HIS A 86 8.39 -10.53 6.10
CA HIS A 86 9.72 -10.79 5.57
C HIS A 86 9.92 -12.23 5.06
N GLU A 87 9.11 -13.17 5.51
CA GLU A 87 9.16 -14.56 5.05
C GLU A 87 8.36 -14.80 3.77
N ASP A 88 7.60 -13.82 3.32
CA ASP A 88 6.75 -13.93 2.14
C ASP A 88 7.35 -13.18 0.96
N ASN A 89 7.21 -13.77 -0.22
CA ASN A 89 7.40 -13.01 -1.45
C ASN A 89 6.21 -12.07 -1.61
N LEU A 90 6.48 -10.79 -1.78
CA LEU A 90 5.45 -9.78 -1.99
C LEU A 90 5.45 -9.33 -3.45
N TYR A 91 4.28 -9.29 -4.04
CA TYR A 91 4.08 -8.87 -5.41
C TYR A 91 3.32 -7.55 -5.43
N ALA A 92 3.55 -6.75 -6.45
CA ALA A 92 2.76 -5.55 -6.72
C ALA A 92 2.57 -5.40 -8.21
N LEU A 93 1.37 -5.05 -8.63
CA LEU A 93 1.03 -4.86 -10.05
C LEU A 93 0.73 -3.38 -10.28
N THR A 94 1.45 -2.75 -11.18
CA THR A 94 1.22 -1.35 -11.54
C THR A 94 1.89 -1.01 -12.86
N ASN A 95 1.28 -0.06 -13.58
CA ASN A 95 1.90 0.61 -14.72
C ASN A 95 2.11 2.10 -14.46
N LYS A 96 1.83 2.56 -13.25
CA LYS A 96 1.89 3.96 -12.86
C LYS A 96 3.33 4.34 -12.47
N LYS A 97 3.91 5.33 -13.13
CA LYS A 97 5.31 5.71 -12.93
C LYS A 97 5.64 6.06 -11.47
N SER A 98 4.75 6.78 -10.80
CA SER A 98 4.96 7.16 -9.40
C SER A 98 5.00 5.94 -8.47
N ALA A 99 4.12 4.98 -8.71
CA ALA A 99 4.09 3.74 -7.93
C ALA A 99 5.34 2.90 -8.21
N ILE A 100 5.77 2.79 -9.46
CA ILE A 100 6.98 2.07 -9.85
C ILE A 100 8.19 2.64 -9.10
N MET A 101 8.34 3.94 -9.09
CA MET A 101 9.46 4.60 -8.39
C MET A 101 9.47 4.24 -6.90
N VAL A 102 8.32 4.27 -6.26
CA VAL A 102 8.20 3.94 -4.84
C VAL A 102 8.55 2.48 -4.59
N LEU A 103 8.03 1.56 -5.41
CA LEU A 103 8.30 0.13 -5.27
C LEU A 103 9.78 -0.19 -5.44
N LEU A 104 10.44 0.40 -6.44
CA LEU A 104 11.87 0.18 -6.65
C LEU A 104 12.70 0.65 -5.45
N ARG A 105 12.32 1.77 -4.84
CA ARG A 105 12.98 2.28 -3.63
C ARG A 105 12.73 1.40 -2.40
N CYS A 106 11.69 0.58 -2.44
CA CYS A 106 11.37 -0.35 -1.36
C CYS A 106 11.95 -1.75 -1.58
N GLY A 107 12.80 -1.93 -2.59
CA GLY A 107 13.46 -3.19 -2.86
C GLY A 107 12.71 -4.13 -3.78
N PHE A 108 11.60 -3.70 -4.36
CA PHE A 108 10.90 -4.46 -5.38
C PHE A 108 11.67 -4.40 -6.69
N LYS A 109 11.63 -5.50 -7.45
CA LYS A 109 12.27 -5.59 -8.76
C LYS A 109 11.24 -5.98 -9.81
N LYS A 110 11.34 -5.38 -10.99
CA LYS A 110 10.48 -5.71 -12.11
C LYS A 110 10.75 -7.14 -12.59
N ILE A 111 9.69 -7.94 -12.71
CA ILE A 111 9.78 -9.32 -13.23
C ILE A 111 9.04 -9.51 -14.55
N ASP A 112 8.06 -8.64 -14.85
CA ASP A 112 7.43 -8.54 -16.17
C ASP A 112 6.88 -7.12 -16.36
N GLU A 113 6.07 -6.87 -17.39
CA GLU A 113 5.66 -5.51 -17.75
C GLU A 113 5.00 -4.73 -16.61
N GLU A 114 4.18 -5.39 -15.79
CA GLU A 114 3.39 -4.73 -14.75
C GLU A 114 3.62 -5.34 -13.37
N THR A 115 4.45 -6.37 -13.25
CA THR A 115 4.63 -7.08 -11.99
C THR A 115 5.99 -6.79 -11.38
N TYR A 116 5.97 -6.47 -10.10
CA TYR A 116 7.14 -6.20 -9.28
C TYR A 116 7.18 -7.16 -8.11
N LEU A 117 8.36 -7.61 -7.76
CA LEU A 117 8.55 -8.63 -6.73
C LEU A 117 9.60 -8.19 -5.71
N ARG A 118 9.26 -8.32 -4.44
CA ARG A 118 10.22 -8.30 -3.34
C ARG A 118 10.31 -9.73 -2.81
N LYS A 119 11.48 -10.36 -2.96
CA LYS A 119 11.70 -11.73 -2.48
C LYS A 119 11.77 -11.79 -0.96
N ALA A 120 11.31 -12.90 -0.40
CA ALA A 120 11.49 -13.21 1.01
C ALA A 120 12.99 -13.31 1.36
N PHE A 121 13.29 -12.92 2.57
CA PHE A 121 14.67 -13.01 3.08
C PHE A 121 15.01 -14.41 3.60
#